data_039e1176d5da5ad4fc3b0aa9fa465f0a
#
_entry.id   039e1176d5da5ad4fc3b0aa9fa465f0a
#
_cell.length_a   1.000
_cell.length_b   1.000
_cell.length_c   1.000
_cell.angle_alpha   90.00
_cell.angle_beta   90.00
_cell.angle_gamma   90.00
#
_symmetry.space_group_name_H-M   'P 1'
#
loop_
_entity.id
_entity.type
_entity.pdbx_description
1 polymer ?
#
loop_
_entity_poly.entity_id
_entity_poly.type
_entity_poly.pdbx_seq_one_letter_code
_entity_poly.pdbx_strand_id
1 'polypeptide(L)'
;MCDVDAFKAYNDHYGHQAGDETLKQVAAALQSCCRRPADMVARYGGEEFAIILPDTELAAAARIAEAARSAVARLNIAHAHSPAASYVSISGGVAVLLGKGDLTPQQLTAAADQSLFEAKHSGRNRMVSAPAEAA
;
A
#
# COMPACT_ATOMS: atom_id res chain seq x y z
N MET A 1 -3.49 -1.08 3.64
CA MET A 1 -3.91 0.00 2.72
C MET A 1 -2.68 0.67 2.15
N CYS A 2 -2.59 0.88 0.86
CA CYS A 2 -1.47 1.59 0.25
C CYS A 2 -1.95 2.52 -0.88
N ASP A 3 -1.09 3.44 -1.26
CA ASP A 3 -1.38 4.53 -2.18
C ASP A 3 -0.12 4.83 -3.00
N VAL A 4 -0.28 5.07 -4.29
CA VAL A 4 0.84 5.44 -5.15
C VAL A 4 1.22 6.89 -4.88
N ASP A 5 2.49 7.10 -4.52
CA ASP A 5 3.00 8.42 -4.13
C ASP A 5 2.97 9.41 -5.29
N ALA A 6 2.43 10.60 -5.03
CA ALA A 6 2.37 11.72 -5.98
C ALA A 6 1.77 11.32 -7.34
N PHE A 7 0.71 10.50 -7.34
CA PHE A 7 0.15 9.96 -8.58
C PHE A 7 -0.50 11.04 -9.45
N LYS A 8 -1.11 12.06 -8.84
CA LYS A 8 -1.64 13.20 -9.60
C LYS A 8 -0.54 13.92 -10.38
N ALA A 9 0.60 14.17 -9.75
CA ALA A 9 1.77 14.76 -10.41
C ALA A 9 2.30 13.86 -11.53
N TYR A 10 2.26 12.54 -11.35
CA TYR A 10 2.60 11.59 -12.40
C TYR A 10 1.70 11.76 -13.63
N ASN A 11 0.38 11.72 -13.43
CA ASN A 11 -0.60 11.90 -14.51
C ASN A 11 -0.46 13.27 -15.20
N ASP A 12 -0.25 14.33 -14.42
CA ASP A 12 -0.10 15.69 -14.96
C ASP A 12 1.14 15.79 -15.86
N HIS A 13 2.19 15.04 -15.59
CA HIS A 13 3.43 15.05 -16.36
C HIS A 13 3.46 14.03 -17.51
N TYR A 14 3.05 12.78 -17.25
CA TYR A 14 3.16 11.68 -18.21
C TYR A 14 1.86 11.35 -18.93
N GLY A 15 0.73 11.88 -18.48
CA GLY A 15 -0.58 11.64 -19.05
C GLY A 15 -1.33 10.47 -18.41
N HIS A 16 -2.65 10.47 -18.57
CA HIS A 16 -3.52 9.46 -17.96
C HIS A 16 -3.30 8.04 -18.48
N GLN A 17 -2.95 7.87 -19.75
CA GLN A 17 -2.66 6.55 -20.32
C GLN A 17 -1.42 5.93 -19.66
N ALA A 18 -0.36 6.71 -19.47
CA ALA A 18 0.83 6.25 -18.77
C ALA A 18 0.51 5.96 -17.28
N GLY A 19 -0.37 6.77 -16.66
CA GLY A 19 -0.85 6.52 -15.30
C GLY A 19 -1.61 5.21 -15.19
N ASP A 20 -2.51 4.92 -16.10
CA ASP A 20 -3.26 3.65 -16.11
C ASP A 20 -2.33 2.45 -16.29
N GLU A 21 -1.36 2.54 -17.16
CA GLU A 21 -0.35 1.49 -17.35
C GLU A 21 0.51 1.29 -16.09
N THR A 22 0.89 2.38 -15.45
CA THR A 22 1.63 2.36 -14.19
C THR A 22 0.81 1.66 -13.09
N LEU A 23 -0.48 1.97 -12.97
CA LEU A 23 -1.35 1.29 -11.99
C LEU A 23 -1.46 -0.21 -12.25
N LYS A 24 -1.52 -0.64 -13.49
CA LYS A 24 -1.51 -2.07 -13.85
C LYS A 24 -0.21 -2.76 -13.42
N GLN A 25 0.93 -2.12 -13.64
CA GLN A 25 2.23 -2.66 -13.21
C GLN A 25 2.35 -2.69 -11.69
N VAL A 26 1.88 -1.66 -11.00
CA VAL A 26 1.82 -1.63 -9.53
C VAL A 26 0.94 -2.78 -9.02
N ALA A 27 -0.25 -2.95 -9.57
CA ALA A 27 -1.17 -4.03 -9.19
C ALA A 27 -0.51 -5.41 -9.34
N ALA A 28 0.18 -5.65 -10.45
CA ALA A 28 0.91 -6.89 -10.69
C ALA A 28 2.05 -7.11 -9.70
N ALA A 29 2.79 -6.05 -9.34
CA ALA A 29 3.84 -6.11 -8.33
C ALA A 29 3.28 -6.46 -6.96
N LEU A 30 2.17 -5.85 -6.55
CA LEU A 30 1.49 -6.18 -5.30
C LEU A 30 1.01 -7.63 -5.29
N GLN A 31 0.40 -8.08 -6.37
CA GLN A 31 -0.11 -9.44 -6.51
C GLN A 31 1.01 -10.48 -6.40
N SER A 32 2.20 -10.18 -6.90
CA SER A 32 3.37 -11.07 -6.80
C SER A 32 3.83 -11.33 -5.37
N CYS A 33 3.47 -10.46 -4.42
CA CYS A 33 3.80 -10.60 -3.01
C CYS A 33 2.73 -11.39 -2.22
N CYS A 34 1.56 -11.63 -2.81
CA CYS A 34 0.46 -12.36 -2.21
C CYS A 34 0.48 -13.80 -2.71
N ARG A 35 1.12 -14.69 -1.95
CA ARG A 35 1.45 -16.06 -2.40
C ARG A 35 0.45 -17.11 -1.97
N ARG A 36 -0.37 -16.82 -0.95
CA ARG A 36 -1.37 -17.78 -0.45
C ARG A 36 -2.69 -17.61 -1.21
N PRO A 37 -3.48 -18.69 -1.43
CA PRO A 37 -4.75 -18.60 -2.14
C PRO A 37 -5.76 -17.63 -1.51
N ALA A 38 -5.72 -17.46 -0.19
CA ALA A 38 -6.62 -16.57 0.53
C ALA A 38 -6.16 -15.10 0.54
N ASP A 39 -4.91 -14.83 0.16
CA ASP A 39 -4.42 -13.45 0.06
C ASP A 39 -5.09 -12.74 -1.12
N MET A 40 -5.47 -11.48 -0.93
CA MET A 40 -6.16 -10.72 -1.95
C MET A 40 -5.56 -9.34 -2.11
N VAL A 41 -5.40 -8.92 -3.36
CA VAL A 41 -5.13 -7.53 -3.72
C VAL A 41 -6.39 -6.97 -4.38
N ALA A 42 -6.83 -5.81 -3.92
CA ALA A 42 -7.97 -5.10 -4.49
C ALA A 42 -7.61 -3.64 -4.76
N ARG A 43 -8.10 -3.09 -5.84
CA ARG A 43 -8.08 -1.65 -6.06
C ARG A 43 -9.21 -1.05 -5.22
N TYR A 44 -8.84 -0.24 -4.23
CA TYR A 44 -9.80 0.36 -3.30
C TYR A 44 -10.44 1.63 -3.88
N GLY A 45 -9.69 2.39 -4.67
CA GLY A 45 -10.15 3.58 -5.36
C GLY A 45 -8.96 4.20 -6.10
N GLY A 46 -9.14 5.01 -7.12
CA GLY A 46 -8.10 5.76 -7.79
C GLY A 46 -6.73 5.08 -7.86
N GLU A 47 -5.78 5.59 -7.10
CA GLU A 47 -4.43 5.06 -6.90
C GLU A 47 -4.24 4.28 -5.59
N GLU A 48 -5.35 3.94 -4.91
CA GLU A 48 -5.34 3.21 -3.65
C GLU A 48 -5.57 1.71 -3.86
N PHE A 49 -4.82 0.90 -3.12
CA PHE A 49 -4.93 -0.55 -3.11
C PHE A 49 -5.08 -1.06 -1.68
N ALA A 50 -5.83 -2.15 -1.53
CA ALA A 50 -5.91 -2.91 -0.30
C ALA A 50 -5.28 -4.29 -0.51
N ILE A 51 -4.49 -4.73 0.45
CA ILE A 51 -3.99 -6.11 0.52
C ILE A 51 -4.61 -6.74 1.76
N ILE A 52 -5.32 -7.83 1.58
CA ILE A 52 -5.99 -8.57 2.65
C ILE A 52 -5.23 -9.88 2.86
N LEU A 53 -4.75 -10.07 4.09
CA LEU A 53 -3.91 -11.18 4.48
C LEU A 53 -4.57 -11.95 5.64
N PRO A 54 -5.46 -12.92 5.35
CA PRO A 54 -6.10 -13.71 6.41
C PRO A 54 -5.08 -14.46 7.25
N ASP A 55 -5.38 -14.66 8.52
CA ASP A 55 -4.57 -15.44 9.48
C ASP A 55 -3.08 -15.06 9.47
N THR A 56 -2.82 -13.75 9.49
CA THR A 56 -1.45 -13.22 9.39
C THR A 56 -1.15 -12.30 10.57
N GLU A 57 -0.07 -12.59 11.28
CA GLU A 57 0.42 -11.75 12.38
C GLU A 57 1.04 -10.46 11.87
N LEU A 58 1.10 -9.43 12.73
CA LEU A 58 1.59 -8.09 12.37
C LEU A 58 3.00 -8.12 11.78
N ALA A 59 3.91 -8.88 12.37
CA ALA A 59 5.29 -8.97 11.87
C ALA A 59 5.35 -9.58 10.45
N ALA A 60 4.53 -10.60 10.18
CA ALA A 60 4.46 -11.21 8.85
C ALA A 60 3.78 -10.28 7.85
N ALA A 61 2.70 -9.61 8.23
CA ALA A 61 2.02 -8.62 7.39
C ALA A 61 2.95 -7.45 7.05
N ALA A 62 3.73 -6.97 8.01
CA ALA A 62 4.72 -5.90 7.79
C ALA A 62 5.82 -6.32 6.81
N ARG A 63 6.29 -7.57 6.87
CA ARG A 63 7.26 -8.11 5.90
C ARG A 63 6.68 -8.19 4.49
N ILE A 64 5.43 -8.62 4.35
CA ILE A 64 4.75 -8.66 3.05
C ILE A 64 4.56 -7.25 2.50
N ALA A 65 4.15 -6.31 3.34
CA ALA A 65 4.01 -4.91 2.96
C ALA A 65 5.35 -4.30 2.49
N GLU A 66 6.45 -4.55 3.20
CA GLU A 66 7.77 -4.08 2.78
C GLU A 66 8.24 -4.76 1.48
N ALA A 67 7.94 -6.04 1.29
CA ALA A 67 8.18 -6.73 0.03
C ALA A 67 7.40 -6.09 -1.12
N ALA A 68 6.15 -5.70 -0.88
CA ALA A 68 5.31 -5.01 -1.85
C ALA A 68 5.88 -3.63 -2.22
N ARG A 69 6.28 -2.83 -1.22
CA ARG A 69 6.93 -1.54 -1.46
C ARG A 69 8.19 -1.71 -2.30
N SER A 70 9.03 -2.63 -1.93
CA SER A 70 10.26 -2.94 -2.66
C SER A 70 10.00 -3.42 -4.09
N ALA A 71 8.99 -4.26 -4.29
CA ALA A 71 8.61 -4.74 -5.62
C ALA A 71 8.17 -3.61 -6.54
N VAL A 72 7.40 -2.65 -6.03
CA VAL A 72 7.01 -1.45 -6.79
C VAL A 72 8.24 -0.59 -7.12
N ALA A 73 9.11 -0.35 -6.15
CA ALA A 73 10.34 0.42 -6.38
C ALA A 73 11.22 -0.23 -7.47
N ARG A 74 11.31 -1.56 -7.48
CA ARG A 74 12.09 -2.31 -8.49
C ARG A 74 11.52 -2.27 -9.90
N LEU A 75 10.27 -1.86 -10.09
CA LEU A 75 9.74 -1.59 -11.43
C LEU A 75 10.52 -0.48 -12.11
N ASN A 76 11.14 0.39 -11.34
CA ASN A 76 11.97 1.50 -11.79
C ASN A 76 11.27 2.38 -12.83
N ILE A 77 9.99 2.64 -12.61
CA ILE A 77 9.21 3.55 -13.45
C ILE A 77 9.60 4.97 -13.10
N ALA A 78 10.16 5.71 -14.04
CA ALA A 78 10.61 7.09 -13.79
C ALA A 78 9.45 7.98 -13.33
N HIS A 79 9.69 8.80 -12.33
CA HIS A 79 8.74 9.80 -11.81
C HIS A 79 9.48 11.10 -11.50
N ALA A 80 9.54 12.00 -12.50
CA ALA A 80 10.33 13.22 -12.42
C ALA A 80 9.83 14.21 -11.36
N HIS A 81 8.55 14.17 -11.01
CA HIS A 81 7.92 15.12 -10.10
C HIS A 81 7.51 14.52 -8.74
N SER A 82 7.99 13.34 -8.41
CA SER A 82 7.75 12.78 -7.07
C SER A 82 8.67 13.41 -6.03
N PRO A 83 8.12 13.87 -4.89
CA PRO A 83 8.95 14.32 -3.76
C PRO A 83 9.57 13.16 -2.98
N ALA A 84 9.13 11.93 -3.24
CA ALA A 84 9.54 10.75 -2.47
C ALA A 84 10.78 10.06 -3.07
N ALA A 85 10.85 9.96 -4.40
CA ALA A 85 11.93 9.26 -5.12
C ALA A 85 11.92 9.65 -6.60
N SER A 86 12.98 9.32 -7.34
CA SER A 86 13.03 9.52 -8.79
C SER A 86 12.24 8.47 -9.58
N TYR A 87 11.58 7.55 -8.91
CA TYR A 87 10.78 6.46 -9.46
C TYR A 87 9.42 6.38 -8.75
N VAL A 88 8.49 5.69 -9.38
CA VAL A 88 7.17 5.42 -8.78
C VAL A 88 7.34 4.59 -7.52
N SER A 89 6.77 5.07 -6.43
CA SER A 89 6.80 4.44 -5.11
C SER A 89 5.40 4.37 -4.51
N ILE A 90 5.25 3.57 -3.47
CA ILE A 90 4.03 3.49 -2.67
C ILE A 90 4.31 3.78 -1.21
N SER A 91 3.33 4.37 -0.54
CA SER A 91 3.25 4.44 0.91
C SER A 91 2.13 3.52 1.38
N GLY A 92 2.27 2.93 2.53
CA GLY A 92 1.26 2.02 3.05
C GLY A 92 1.15 2.01 4.56
N GLY A 93 -0.03 1.63 5.01
CA GLY A 93 -0.34 1.36 6.41
C GLY A 93 -0.75 -0.09 6.61
N VAL A 94 -0.22 -0.73 7.63
CA VAL A 94 -0.50 -2.11 7.99
C VAL A 94 -1.19 -2.13 9.34
N ALA A 95 -2.32 -2.82 9.42
CA ALA A 95 -3.01 -3.07 10.69
C ALA A 95 -3.46 -4.52 10.75
N VAL A 96 -3.47 -5.09 11.93
CA VAL A 96 -4.02 -6.43 12.18
C VAL A 96 -4.97 -6.41 13.36
N LEU A 97 -5.95 -7.30 13.33
CA LEU A 97 -6.78 -7.58 14.48
C LEU A 97 -5.99 -8.45 15.46
N LEU A 98 -5.78 -7.95 16.67
CA LEU A 98 -5.17 -8.71 17.75
C LEU A 98 -6.26 -9.24 18.70
N GLY A 99 -6.34 -10.58 18.78
CA GLY A 99 -7.21 -11.25 19.73
C GLY A 99 -8.66 -11.48 19.27
N LYS A 100 -9.49 -11.98 20.17
CA LYS A 100 -10.93 -12.23 19.96
C LYS A 100 -11.75 -10.99 20.32
N GLY A 101 -11.38 -9.83 19.78
CA GLY A 101 -12.12 -8.59 20.01
C GLY A 101 -13.21 -8.39 18.95
N ASP A 102 -14.24 -7.63 19.31
CA ASP A 102 -15.35 -7.26 18.43
C ASP A 102 -14.96 -6.10 17.46
N LEU A 103 -13.72 -6.11 16.93
CA LEU A 103 -13.31 -5.11 15.94
C LEU A 103 -14.04 -5.33 14.64
N THR A 104 -14.64 -4.27 14.14
CA THR A 104 -15.32 -4.28 12.85
C THR A 104 -14.31 -4.12 11.70
N PRO A 105 -14.67 -4.55 10.47
CA PRO A 105 -13.86 -4.26 9.29
C PRO A 105 -13.55 -2.77 9.13
N GLN A 106 -14.48 -1.90 9.50
CA GLN A 106 -14.31 -0.46 9.44
C GLN A 106 -13.21 0.03 10.39
N GLN A 107 -13.15 -0.52 11.60
CA GLN A 107 -12.11 -0.17 12.57
C GLN A 107 -10.73 -0.66 12.11
N LEU A 108 -10.64 -1.85 11.53
CA LEU A 108 -9.39 -2.36 10.95
C LEU A 108 -8.91 -1.47 9.80
N THR A 109 -9.82 -1.10 8.89
CA THR A 109 -9.51 -0.20 7.78
C THR A 109 -9.06 1.16 8.28
N ALA A 110 -9.74 1.73 9.28
CA ALA A 110 -9.38 3.02 9.87
C ALA A 110 -7.96 2.99 10.50
N ALA A 111 -7.60 1.91 11.17
CA ALA A 111 -6.25 1.75 11.73
C ALA A 111 -5.18 1.68 10.63
N ALA A 112 -5.44 0.96 9.54
CA ALA A 112 -4.55 0.91 8.39
C ALA A 112 -4.43 2.29 7.70
N ASP A 113 -5.52 3.01 7.56
CA ASP A 113 -5.54 4.36 6.99
C ASP A 113 -4.76 5.35 7.85
N GLN A 114 -4.85 5.26 9.18
CA GLN A 114 -4.05 6.08 10.09
C GLN A 114 -2.56 5.83 9.89
N SER A 115 -2.14 4.58 9.79
CA SER A 115 -0.74 4.22 9.52
C SER A 115 -0.30 4.69 8.13
N LEU A 116 -1.17 4.62 7.12
CA LEU A 116 -0.91 5.16 5.79
C LEU A 116 -0.70 6.69 5.84
N PHE A 117 -1.53 7.40 6.60
CA PHE A 117 -1.36 8.83 6.83
C PHE A 117 0.01 9.15 7.41
N GLU A 118 0.45 8.39 8.41
CA GLU A 118 1.79 8.54 9.00
C GLU A 118 2.90 8.29 7.97
N ALA A 119 2.77 7.25 7.14
CA ALA A 119 3.73 6.95 6.08
C ALA A 119 3.88 8.13 5.12
N LYS A 120 2.75 8.74 4.70
CA LYS A 120 2.76 9.90 3.81
C LYS A 120 3.39 11.13 4.44
N HIS A 121 3.18 11.35 5.74
CA HIS A 121 3.67 12.54 6.46
C HIS A 121 5.11 12.39 6.99
N SER A 122 5.64 11.18 7.02
CA SER A 122 7.02 10.92 7.43
C SER A 122 8.01 10.76 6.27
N GLY A 123 7.61 11.09 5.06
CA GLY A 123 8.49 11.16 3.88
C GLY A 123 8.10 10.26 2.71
N ARG A 124 6.98 9.55 2.78
CA ARG A 124 6.49 8.64 1.72
C ARG A 124 7.45 7.47 1.46
N ASN A 125 7.17 6.67 0.44
CA ASN A 125 7.97 5.51 0.05
C ASN A 125 8.35 4.63 1.25
N ARG A 126 7.33 4.28 2.05
CA ARG A 126 7.50 3.48 3.27
C ARG A 126 6.20 2.83 3.70
N MET A 127 6.35 1.80 4.53
CA MET A 127 5.25 1.16 5.21
C MET A 127 5.32 1.49 6.71
N VAL A 128 4.18 1.82 7.29
CA VAL A 128 4.02 2.02 8.74
C VAL A 128 3.03 0.96 9.23
N SER A 129 3.34 0.34 10.35
CA SER A 129 2.48 -0.69 10.94
C SER A 129 2.15 -0.36 12.38
N ALA A 130 0.90 -0.56 12.73
CA ALA A 130 0.42 -0.46 14.10
C ALA A 130 -0.61 -1.57 14.36
N PRO A 131 -0.66 -2.11 15.59
CA PRO A 131 -1.74 -3.02 15.95
C PRO A 131 -3.07 -2.25 15.93
N ALA A 132 -4.13 -2.89 15.44
CA ALA A 132 -5.48 -2.38 15.65
C ALA A 132 -5.88 -2.74 17.09
N GLU A 133 -6.03 -1.73 17.92
CA GLU A 133 -6.51 -1.91 19.29
C GLU A 133 -8.03 -1.77 19.32
N ALA A 134 -8.67 -2.65 20.08
CA ALA A 134 -10.07 -2.45 20.43
C ALA A 134 -10.18 -1.19 21.30
N ALA A 135 -11.01 -0.28 20.84
CA ALA A 135 -11.30 0.93 21.60
C ALA A 135 -12.06 0.59 22.92
#